data_31f0dee16ad97c48a0bf58ee52063006
#
_entry.id   31f0dee16ad97c48a0bf58ee52063006
#
_cell.length_a   1.000
_cell.length_b   1.000
_cell.length_c   1.000
_cell.angle_alpha   90.00
_cell.angle_beta   90.00
_cell.angle_gamma   90.00
#
_symmetry.space_group_name_H-M   'P 1'
#
loop_
_entity.id
_entity.type
_entity.pdbx_description
1 polymer ?
#
loop_
_entity_poly.entity_id
_entity_poly.type
_entity_poly.pdbx_seq_one_letter_code
_entity_poly.pdbx_strand_id
1 'polypeptide(L)'
;LGDVYKRQMARAFEMSLDEFSNLSLTAKNVIPITAQCAVFAESEVISLVGEGKPMEEIAAGIQLSVAKRCFVMAKKAGAADSVTLTGGCAKNEGLKKAIEKVLKINVVDLPTDPQLMGALGAAEYARQKGSNV
;
A
#
# COMPACT_ATOMS: atom_id res chain seq x y z
N LEU A 1 3.98 0.55 -9.06
CA LEU A 1 5.25 0.24 -8.38
C LEU A 1 5.03 -0.41 -7.00
N GLY A 2 4.15 0.12 -6.14
CA GLY A 2 3.90 -0.46 -4.81
C GLY A 2 3.25 -1.84 -4.83
N ASP A 3 2.43 -2.15 -5.81
CA ASP A 3 1.76 -3.45 -5.93
C ASP A 3 2.75 -4.55 -6.37
N VAL A 4 3.60 -4.26 -7.34
CA VAL A 4 4.65 -5.19 -7.80
C VAL A 4 5.60 -5.53 -6.66
N TYR A 5 6.05 -4.52 -5.92
CA TYR A 5 6.92 -4.68 -4.76
C TYR A 5 6.30 -5.57 -3.67
N LYS A 6 5.05 -5.32 -3.30
CA LYS A 6 4.36 -6.13 -2.29
C LYS A 6 4.13 -7.57 -2.73
N ARG A 7 3.80 -7.79 -4.00
CA ARG A 7 3.67 -9.16 -4.57
C ARG A 7 5.00 -9.89 -4.53
N GLN A 8 6.10 -9.21 -4.83
CA GLN A 8 7.44 -9.78 -4.80
C GLN A 8 7.83 -10.17 -3.38
N MET A 9 7.56 -9.30 -2.39
CA MET A 9 7.81 -9.59 -0.98
C MET A 9 6.90 -10.71 -0.44
N ALA A 10 5.62 -10.71 -0.75
CA ALA A 10 4.71 -11.79 -0.35
C ALA A 10 5.18 -13.15 -0.91
N ARG A 11 5.67 -13.18 -2.14
CA ARG A 11 6.28 -14.40 -2.73
C ARG A 11 7.56 -14.81 -2.01
N ALA A 12 8.42 -13.86 -1.62
CA ALA A 12 9.62 -14.15 -0.86
C ALA A 12 9.32 -14.76 0.52
N PHE A 13 8.13 -14.48 1.07
CA PHE A 13 7.63 -15.08 2.30
C PHE A 13 6.72 -16.30 2.07
N GLU A 14 6.54 -16.73 0.81
CA GLU A 14 5.64 -17.84 0.42
C GLU A 14 4.18 -17.61 0.90
N MET A 15 3.73 -16.36 0.92
CA MET A 15 2.43 -15.93 1.40
C MET A 15 1.61 -15.29 0.30
N SER A 16 0.28 -15.34 0.43
CA SER A 16 -0.63 -14.49 -0.34
C SER A 16 -0.51 -13.02 0.10
N LEU A 17 -1.01 -12.10 -0.72
CA LEU A 17 -1.04 -10.68 -0.36
C LEU A 17 -1.89 -10.39 0.88
N ASP A 18 -2.98 -11.14 1.05
CA ASP A 18 -3.89 -10.97 2.19
C ASP A 18 -3.25 -11.49 3.47
N GLU A 19 -2.60 -12.65 3.43
CA GLU A 19 -1.83 -13.19 4.57
C GLU A 19 -0.70 -12.22 4.96
N PHE A 20 0.05 -11.71 3.98
CA PHE A 20 1.10 -10.73 4.23
C PHE A 20 0.55 -9.42 4.83
N SER A 21 -0.60 -8.95 4.33
CA SER A 21 -1.29 -7.79 4.89
C SER A 21 -1.68 -8.01 6.35
N ASN A 22 -2.32 -9.14 6.63
CA ASN A 22 -2.77 -9.48 7.98
C ASN A 22 -1.59 -9.69 8.93
N LEU A 23 -0.53 -10.35 8.47
CA LEU A 23 0.69 -10.53 9.26
C LEU A 23 1.27 -9.18 9.70
N SER A 24 1.30 -8.18 8.81
CA SER A 24 1.81 -6.85 9.15
C SER A 24 1.03 -6.14 10.25
N LEU A 25 -0.25 -6.50 10.44
CA LEU A 25 -1.11 -5.92 11.48
C LEU A 25 -0.87 -6.54 12.87
N THR A 26 -0.23 -7.71 12.94
CA THR A 26 0.09 -8.37 14.23
C THR A 26 1.41 -7.90 14.84
N ALA A 27 2.17 -7.09 14.11
CA ALA A 27 3.47 -6.60 14.53
C ALA A 27 3.39 -5.72 15.78
N LYS A 28 4.20 -6.05 16.78
CA LYS A 28 4.36 -5.24 18.01
C LYS A 28 5.28 -4.06 17.78
N ASN A 29 6.32 -4.26 16.98
CA ASN A 29 7.27 -3.25 16.56
C ASN A 29 7.32 -3.17 15.04
N VAL A 30 8.08 -2.22 14.52
CA VAL A 30 8.26 -2.05 13.08
C VAL A 30 9.76 -1.99 12.78
N ILE A 31 10.24 -2.92 12.00
CA ILE A 31 11.62 -2.89 11.50
C ILE A 31 11.66 -1.98 10.27
N PRO A 32 12.34 -0.82 10.32
CA PRO A 32 12.35 0.09 9.19
C PRO A 32 13.09 -0.53 8.00
N ILE A 33 12.45 -0.50 6.83
CA ILE A 33 13.10 -0.82 5.56
C ILE A 33 13.67 0.48 4.99
N THR A 34 14.98 0.54 4.83
CA THR A 34 15.71 1.76 4.45
C THR A 34 15.88 1.91 2.95
N ALA A 35 15.90 0.81 2.23
CA ALA A 35 16.09 0.80 0.79
C ALA A 35 14.95 1.51 0.04
N GLN A 36 15.34 2.44 -0.83
CA GLN A 36 14.37 3.19 -1.66
C GLN A 36 13.97 2.45 -2.93
N CYS A 37 14.86 1.60 -3.45
CA CYS A 37 14.61 0.79 -4.63
C CYS A 37 14.04 -0.57 -4.23
N ALA A 38 13.07 -1.09 -4.98
CA ALA A 38 12.45 -2.39 -4.71
C ALA A 38 13.47 -3.54 -4.67
N VAL A 39 14.47 -3.51 -5.56
CA VAL A 39 15.52 -4.54 -5.64
C VAL A 39 16.40 -4.55 -4.38
N PHE A 40 16.84 -3.39 -3.93
CA PHE A 40 17.64 -3.28 -2.70
C PHE A 40 16.80 -3.59 -1.46
N ALA A 41 15.52 -3.25 -1.46
CA ALA A 41 14.63 -3.61 -0.37
C ALA A 41 14.41 -5.13 -0.26
N GLU A 42 14.40 -5.85 -1.38
CA GLU A 42 14.34 -7.31 -1.38
C GLU A 42 15.57 -7.91 -0.71
N SER A 43 16.76 -7.44 -1.07
CA SER A 43 18.00 -7.87 -0.43
C SER A 43 18.05 -7.54 1.06
N GLU A 44 17.57 -6.36 1.47
CA GLU A 44 17.47 -5.97 2.88
C GLU A 44 16.51 -6.89 3.64
N VAL A 45 15.35 -7.20 3.06
CA VAL A 45 14.37 -8.11 3.65
C VAL A 45 14.92 -9.53 3.80
N ILE A 46 15.59 -10.06 2.77
CA ILE A 46 16.24 -11.38 2.83
C ILE A 46 17.29 -11.43 3.96
N SER A 47 18.07 -10.37 4.11
CA SER A 47 19.07 -10.25 5.18
C SER A 47 18.38 -10.27 6.57
N LEU A 48 17.32 -9.49 6.76
CA LEU A 48 16.57 -9.44 8.02
C LEU A 48 15.94 -10.79 8.39
N VAL A 49 15.42 -11.51 7.38
CA VAL A 49 14.92 -12.88 7.57
C VAL A 49 16.06 -13.83 7.97
N GLY A 50 17.21 -13.72 7.30
CA GLY A 50 18.41 -14.49 7.65
C GLY A 50 18.95 -14.21 9.06
N GLU A 51 18.72 -13.00 9.57
CA GLU A 51 19.03 -12.60 10.94
C GLU A 51 18.02 -13.10 11.98
N GLY A 52 16.96 -13.79 11.53
CA GLY A 52 15.89 -14.28 12.41
C GLY A 52 14.97 -13.20 12.97
N LYS A 53 14.86 -12.06 12.29
CA LYS A 53 13.91 -11.00 12.69
C LYS A 53 12.46 -11.45 12.52
N PRO A 54 11.54 -11.02 13.40
CA PRO A 54 10.12 -11.39 13.29
C PRO A 54 9.52 -10.96 11.94
N MET A 55 8.89 -11.90 11.23
CA MET A 55 8.35 -11.67 9.90
C MET A 55 7.25 -10.60 9.90
N GLU A 56 6.42 -10.56 10.95
CA GLU A 56 5.40 -9.55 11.15
C GLU A 56 5.97 -8.13 11.24
N GLU A 57 7.11 -7.97 11.91
CA GLU A 57 7.78 -6.68 12.06
C GLU A 57 8.45 -6.21 10.76
N ILE A 58 8.99 -7.16 9.98
CA ILE A 58 9.50 -6.90 8.63
C ILE A 58 8.34 -6.50 7.70
N ALA A 59 7.24 -7.26 7.73
CA ALA A 59 6.05 -6.96 6.93
C ALA A 59 5.48 -5.57 7.23
N ALA A 60 5.40 -5.20 8.51
CA ALA A 60 4.99 -3.86 8.93
C ALA A 60 5.96 -2.78 8.44
N GLY A 61 7.26 -3.05 8.42
CA GLY A 61 8.29 -2.17 7.87
C GLY A 61 8.11 -1.90 6.38
N ILE A 62 7.78 -2.94 5.61
CA ILE A 62 7.48 -2.84 4.19
C ILE A 62 6.24 -1.96 3.96
N GLN A 63 5.14 -2.20 4.71
CA GLN A 63 3.94 -1.36 4.61
C GLN A 63 4.25 0.11 4.95
N LEU A 64 5.02 0.34 6.00
CA LEU A 64 5.44 1.68 6.41
C LEU A 64 6.30 2.37 5.34
N SER A 65 7.21 1.67 4.67
CA SER A 65 8.05 2.24 3.61
C SER A 65 7.21 2.73 2.42
N VAL A 66 6.19 1.95 2.03
CA VAL A 66 5.23 2.35 0.98
C VAL A 66 4.39 3.55 1.43
N ALA A 67 3.87 3.52 2.66
CA ALA A 67 3.08 4.62 3.22
C ALA A 67 3.86 5.94 3.26
N LYS A 68 5.15 5.92 3.63
CA LYS A 68 6.02 7.11 3.61
C LYS A 68 6.17 7.69 2.20
N ARG A 69 6.25 6.86 1.17
CA ARG A 69 6.30 7.33 -0.23
C ARG A 69 4.97 7.98 -0.63
N CYS A 70 3.86 7.36 -0.27
CA CYS A 70 2.53 7.95 -0.48
C CYS A 70 2.41 9.30 0.23
N PHE A 71 2.94 9.42 1.46
CA PHE A 71 2.95 10.67 2.21
C PHE A 71 3.61 11.82 1.45
N VAL A 72 4.81 11.59 0.92
CA VAL A 72 5.54 12.63 0.18
C VAL A 72 4.75 13.11 -1.03
N MET A 73 4.11 12.18 -1.76
CA MET A 73 3.29 12.51 -2.92
C MET A 73 1.99 13.22 -2.53
N ALA A 74 1.28 12.70 -1.53
CA ALA A 74 0.05 13.28 -1.03
C ALA A 74 0.24 14.71 -0.49
N LYS A 75 1.33 14.94 0.25
CA LYS A 75 1.68 16.28 0.74
C LYS A 75 1.94 17.26 -0.40
N LYS A 76 2.63 16.84 -1.46
CA LYS A 76 2.85 17.67 -2.64
C LYS A 76 1.55 18.00 -3.38
N ALA A 77 0.60 17.09 -3.37
CA ALA A 77 -0.71 17.27 -4.00
C ALA A 77 -1.70 18.07 -3.13
N GLY A 78 -1.32 18.44 -1.90
CA GLY A 78 -2.21 19.16 -0.99
C GLY A 78 -3.33 18.28 -0.44
N ALA A 79 -3.00 17.04 -0.04
CA ALA A 79 -3.98 16.10 0.52
C ALA A 79 -4.75 16.72 1.69
N ALA A 80 -6.06 16.52 1.71
CA ALA A 80 -6.98 16.96 2.74
C ALA A 80 -6.96 16.01 3.96
N ASP A 81 -7.80 16.29 4.95
CA ASP A 81 -7.89 15.53 6.21
C ASP A 81 -8.43 14.11 6.03
N SER A 82 -9.07 13.85 4.89
CA SER A 82 -9.52 12.51 4.49
C SER A 82 -9.16 12.22 3.05
N VAL A 83 -8.80 10.98 2.77
CA VAL A 83 -8.48 10.48 1.43
C VAL A 83 -9.17 9.15 1.19
N THR A 84 -9.31 8.79 -0.07
CA THR A 84 -9.71 7.44 -0.45
C THR A 84 -8.59 6.77 -1.25
N LEU A 85 -8.50 5.46 -1.16
CA LEU A 85 -7.57 4.66 -1.93
C LEU A 85 -8.30 3.96 -3.08
N THR A 86 -7.68 3.90 -4.24
CA THR A 86 -8.19 3.19 -5.41
C THR A 86 -7.21 2.13 -5.90
N GLY A 87 -7.70 1.21 -6.73
CA GLY A 87 -6.90 0.11 -7.25
C GLY A 87 -6.68 -1.04 -6.26
N GLY A 88 -5.90 -2.04 -6.64
CA GLY A 88 -5.68 -3.24 -5.84
C GLY A 88 -5.03 -3.00 -4.49
N CYS A 89 -4.22 -1.95 -4.36
CA CYS A 89 -3.59 -1.58 -3.09
C CYS A 89 -4.59 -1.12 -2.02
N ALA A 90 -5.76 -0.64 -2.41
CA ALA A 90 -6.81 -0.23 -1.49
C ALA A 90 -7.41 -1.40 -0.68
N LYS A 91 -7.27 -2.63 -1.19
CA LYS A 91 -7.71 -3.85 -0.49
C LYS A 91 -6.72 -4.35 0.58
N ASN A 92 -5.55 -3.70 0.70
CA ASN A 92 -4.53 -4.10 1.65
C ASN A 92 -4.69 -3.33 2.97
N GLU A 93 -5.28 -3.96 3.97
CA GLU A 93 -5.55 -3.34 5.27
C GLU A 93 -4.27 -2.91 6.00
N GLY A 94 -3.18 -3.68 5.91
CA GLY A 94 -1.90 -3.31 6.49
C GLY A 94 -1.36 -2.00 5.90
N LEU A 95 -1.48 -1.83 4.57
CA LEU A 95 -1.08 -0.57 3.92
C LEU A 95 -2.01 0.58 4.31
N LYS A 96 -3.32 0.36 4.33
CA LYS A 96 -4.30 1.36 4.74
C LYS A 96 -3.96 1.90 6.13
N LYS A 97 -3.76 1.03 7.10
CA LYS A 97 -3.37 1.40 8.46
C LYS A 97 -2.02 2.12 8.54
N ALA A 98 -1.03 1.69 7.74
CA ALA A 98 0.25 2.37 7.66
C ALA A 98 0.11 3.80 7.09
N ILE A 99 -0.73 3.99 6.07
CA ILE A 99 -1.03 5.31 5.48
C ILE A 99 -1.71 6.20 6.52
N GLU A 100 -2.76 5.74 7.18
CA GLU A 100 -3.46 6.48 8.24
C GLU A 100 -2.50 6.96 9.32
N LYS A 101 -1.61 6.07 9.78
CA LYS A 101 -0.61 6.37 10.80
C LYS A 101 0.41 7.42 10.35
N VAL A 102 0.89 7.34 9.12
CA VAL A 102 1.94 8.23 8.59
C VAL A 102 1.39 9.60 8.23
N LEU A 103 0.23 9.65 7.58
CA LEU A 103 -0.39 10.89 7.14
C LEU A 103 -1.20 11.58 8.25
N LYS A 104 -1.57 10.84 9.29
CA LYS A 104 -2.50 11.29 10.35
C LYS A 104 -3.84 11.76 9.76
N ILE A 105 -4.32 11.03 8.77
CA ILE A 105 -5.58 11.27 8.06
C ILE A 105 -6.46 10.03 8.15
N ASN A 106 -7.74 10.19 7.84
CA ASN A 106 -8.66 9.07 7.74
C ASN A 106 -8.71 8.57 6.29
N VAL A 107 -8.58 7.25 6.09
CA VAL A 107 -8.80 6.61 4.80
C VAL A 107 -10.26 6.15 4.72
N VAL A 108 -11.03 6.79 3.87
CA VAL A 108 -12.45 6.51 3.67
C VAL A 108 -12.62 5.38 2.67
N ASP A 109 -13.40 4.37 3.04
CA ASP A 109 -13.72 3.26 2.15
C ASP A 109 -14.69 3.69 1.05
N LEU A 110 -14.51 3.15 -0.14
CA LEU A 110 -15.41 3.35 -1.26
C LEU A 110 -16.63 2.43 -1.13
N PRO A 111 -17.81 2.87 -1.57
CA PRO A 111 -19.02 2.04 -1.56
C PRO A 111 -19.00 0.92 -2.61
N THR A 112 -17.96 0.87 -3.45
CA THR A 112 -17.77 -0.12 -4.53
C THR A 112 -16.35 -0.64 -4.53
N ASP A 113 -16.09 -1.70 -5.30
CA ASP A 113 -14.75 -2.27 -5.44
C ASP A 113 -13.76 -1.19 -5.93
N PRO A 114 -12.71 -0.88 -5.13
CA PRO A 114 -11.74 0.15 -5.48
C PRO A 114 -10.97 -0.13 -6.79
N GLN A 115 -10.96 -1.36 -7.27
CA GLN A 115 -10.34 -1.72 -8.55
C GLN A 115 -11.16 -1.26 -9.76
N LEU A 116 -12.46 -1.01 -9.59
CA LEU A 116 -13.35 -0.57 -10.66
C LEU A 116 -13.35 0.95 -10.88
N MET A 117 -12.71 1.73 -10.01
CA MET A 117 -12.79 3.19 -10.06
C MET A 117 -12.29 3.79 -11.37
N GLY A 118 -11.24 3.20 -11.97
CA GLY A 118 -10.75 3.63 -13.29
C GLY A 118 -11.77 3.40 -14.39
N ALA A 119 -12.44 2.24 -14.38
CA ALA A 119 -13.49 1.92 -15.36
C ALA A 119 -14.72 2.80 -15.18
N LEU A 120 -15.14 3.04 -13.93
CA LEU A 120 -16.26 3.95 -13.62
C LEU A 120 -15.96 5.38 -14.08
N GLY A 121 -14.75 5.88 -13.83
CA GLY A 121 -14.34 7.20 -14.28
C GLY A 121 -14.32 7.32 -15.81
N ALA A 122 -13.83 6.30 -16.51
CA ALA A 122 -13.84 6.26 -17.98
C ALA A 122 -15.27 6.22 -18.54
N ALA A 123 -16.15 5.42 -17.95
CA ALA A 123 -17.54 5.33 -18.37
C ALA A 123 -18.28 6.66 -18.15
N GLU A 124 -18.08 7.30 -17.00
CA GLU A 124 -18.69 8.60 -16.72
C GLU A 124 -18.16 9.70 -17.64
N TYR A 125 -16.86 9.70 -17.93
CA TYR A 125 -16.28 10.62 -18.89
C TYR A 125 -16.86 10.44 -20.29
N ALA A 126 -17.01 9.18 -20.76
CA ALA A 126 -17.64 8.87 -22.05
C ALA A 126 -19.09 9.31 -22.10
N ARG A 127 -19.86 9.10 -21.03
CA ARG A 127 -21.25 9.55 -20.89
C ARG A 127 -21.37 11.07 -21.04
N GLN A 128 -20.51 11.82 -20.36
CA GLN A 128 -20.50 13.30 -20.44
C GLN A 128 -20.14 13.80 -21.84
N LYS A 129 -19.19 13.14 -22.52
CA LYS A 129 -18.80 13.52 -23.89
C LYS A 129 -19.81 13.09 -24.93
N GLY A 130 -20.42 11.91 -24.79
CA GLY A 130 -21.44 11.40 -25.72
C GLY A 130 -22.77 12.17 -25.65
N SER A 131 -23.05 12.88 -24.54
CA SER A 131 -24.24 13.75 -24.41
C SER A 131 -24.10 15.08 -25.17
N ASN A 132 -22.95 15.35 -25.77
CA ASN A 132 -22.66 16.58 -26.52
C ASN A 132 -22.59 16.34 -28.05
N VAL A 133 -23.16 15.22 -28.56
CA VAL A 133 -23.26 14.92 -30.00
C VAL A 133 -24.72 14.91 -30.43
#